data_db8c9e46af31d60df6408ace54f96078
#
_entry.id   db8c9e46af31d60df6408ace54f96078
#
_cell.length_a   1.000
_cell.length_b   1.000
_cell.length_c   1.000
_cell.angle_alpha   90.00
_cell.angle_beta   90.00
_cell.angle_gamma   90.00
#
_symmetry.space_group_name_H-M   'P 1'
#
loop_
_entity.id
_entity.type
_entity.pdbx_description
1 polymer ?
#
loop_
_entity_poly.entity_id
_entity_poly.type
_entity_poly.pdbx_seq_one_letter_code
_entity_poly.pdbx_strand_id
1 'polypeptide(L)'
;MKILIKYPTRKRPDQFLSTLRRTYDMATDKANIHFLISYDLDDTTMTPELIDSATINYPCTFIGGHPESKIEACNRDINDFTGEWDILLLLSDDMICQKKGWDNLIRKAIGTDTDKCLHYSDGYVGARLQTMYIAGRKYYERLKYIYHPQYTSLFCDNEQMQVAKLLNKYIYSPVCLFKHEHYSNNSQVKMDELMKLNESYYSDDKRTFERRKRNNFDL
;
A
#
# COMPACT_ATOMS: atom_id res chain seq x y z
N MET A 1 15.06 -5.21 11.36
CA MET A 1 14.24 -4.08 10.85
C MET A 1 12.79 -4.46 10.96
N LYS A 2 11.98 -3.57 11.52
CA LYS A 2 10.53 -3.72 11.66
C LYS A 2 9.82 -3.24 10.41
N ILE A 3 8.83 -4.00 9.93
CA ILE A 3 8.00 -3.64 8.78
C ILE A 3 6.61 -3.23 9.28
N LEU A 4 6.22 -2.00 8.99
CA LEU A 4 4.85 -1.52 9.14
C LEU A 4 4.11 -1.74 7.84
N ILE A 5 3.01 -2.49 7.88
CA ILE A 5 2.16 -2.72 6.74
C ILE A 5 0.93 -1.82 6.88
N LYS A 6 0.88 -0.75 6.12
CA LYS A 6 -0.32 0.07 5.97
C LYS A 6 -1.33 -0.69 5.14
N TYR A 7 -2.55 -0.86 5.68
CA TYR A 7 -3.58 -1.65 5.03
C TYR A 7 -4.95 -0.93 5.11
N PRO A 8 -5.29 -0.09 4.13
CA PRO A 8 -6.66 0.44 4.01
C PRO A 8 -7.59 -0.67 3.54
N THR A 9 -8.78 -0.79 4.14
CA THR A 9 -9.80 -1.76 3.73
C THR A 9 -11.20 -1.16 3.77
N ARG A 10 -12.07 -1.58 2.83
CA ARG A 10 -13.47 -1.16 2.74
C ARG A 10 -14.32 -2.20 2.02
N LYS A 11 -15.41 -2.64 2.64
CA LYS A 11 -16.48 -3.50 2.06
C LYS A 11 -16.04 -4.85 1.48
N ARG A 12 -14.87 -5.38 1.89
CA ARG A 12 -14.32 -6.66 1.41
C ARG A 12 -13.74 -7.51 2.54
N PRO A 13 -14.52 -7.82 3.60
CA PRO A 13 -13.99 -8.43 4.82
C PRO A 13 -13.31 -9.78 4.57
N ASP A 14 -13.85 -10.64 3.70
CA ASP A 14 -13.29 -11.96 3.43
C ASP A 14 -11.95 -11.87 2.68
N GLN A 15 -11.86 -10.97 1.68
CA GLN A 15 -10.62 -10.74 0.93
C GLN A 15 -9.56 -10.14 1.84
N PHE A 16 -9.94 -9.16 2.67
CA PHE A 16 -9.08 -8.54 3.67
C PHE A 16 -8.48 -9.61 4.60
N LEU A 17 -9.30 -10.42 5.26
CA LEU A 17 -8.83 -11.46 6.19
C LEU A 17 -7.95 -12.50 5.49
N SER A 18 -8.34 -12.95 4.31
CA SER A 18 -7.58 -13.91 3.51
C SER A 18 -6.19 -13.37 3.15
N THR A 19 -6.12 -12.13 2.69
CA THR A 19 -4.85 -11.49 2.29
C THR A 19 -3.97 -11.19 3.49
N LEU A 20 -4.54 -10.67 4.59
CA LEU A 20 -3.83 -10.44 5.85
C LEU A 20 -3.21 -11.75 6.37
N ARG A 21 -4.01 -12.81 6.51
CA ARG A 21 -3.56 -14.12 6.95
C ARG A 21 -2.43 -14.64 6.06
N ARG A 22 -2.64 -14.67 4.74
CA ARG A 22 -1.66 -15.19 3.79
C ARG A 22 -0.34 -14.40 3.85
N THR A 23 -0.41 -13.07 3.93
CA THR A 23 0.77 -12.21 4.05
C THR A 23 1.56 -12.53 5.32
N TYR A 24 0.87 -12.66 6.44
CA TYR A 24 1.50 -13.01 7.72
C TYR A 24 2.09 -14.41 7.74
N ASP A 25 1.35 -15.42 7.22
CA ASP A 25 1.79 -16.81 7.22
C ASP A 25 3.01 -17.05 6.31
N MET A 26 3.15 -16.27 5.24
CA MET A 26 4.28 -16.36 4.33
C MET A 26 5.50 -15.54 4.75
N ALA A 27 5.40 -14.76 5.81
CA ALA A 27 6.55 -14.07 6.40
C ALA A 27 7.43 -15.03 7.21
N THR A 28 8.72 -14.73 7.27
CA THR A 28 9.71 -15.50 8.04
C THR A 28 9.91 -14.92 9.44
N ASP A 29 10.10 -13.61 9.55
CA ASP A 29 10.33 -12.91 10.81
C ASP A 29 9.05 -12.16 11.23
N LYS A 30 8.10 -12.94 11.73
CA LYS A 30 6.76 -12.47 12.11
C LYS A 30 6.78 -11.49 13.29
N ALA A 31 7.76 -11.61 14.19
CA ALA A 31 7.89 -10.73 15.35
C ALA A 31 8.21 -9.27 14.98
N ASN A 32 8.73 -9.05 13.78
CA ASN A 32 9.08 -7.72 13.26
C ASN A 32 8.13 -7.24 12.14
N ILE A 33 6.86 -7.64 12.22
CA ILE A 33 5.79 -7.19 11.32
C ILE A 33 4.65 -6.64 12.16
N HIS A 34 4.08 -5.51 11.72
CA HIS A 34 2.87 -4.94 12.30
C HIS A 34 1.96 -4.41 11.19
N PHE A 35 0.65 -4.68 11.29
CA PHE A 35 -0.37 -4.20 10.36
C PHE A 35 -1.07 -2.98 10.96
N LEU A 36 -1.02 -1.86 10.29
CA LEU A 36 -1.79 -0.66 10.58
C LEU A 36 -2.98 -0.60 9.63
N ILE A 37 -4.13 -1.01 10.13
CA ILE A 37 -5.35 -1.20 9.36
C ILE A 37 -6.25 0.02 9.53
N SER A 38 -6.51 0.73 8.43
CA SER A 38 -7.45 1.83 8.41
C SER A 38 -8.74 1.40 7.72
N TYR A 39 -9.87 1.60 8.37
CA TYR A 39 -11.19 1.30 7.84
C TYR A 39 -12.13 2.50 8.00
N ASP A 40 -13.19 2.55 7.20
CA ASP A 40 -14.14 3.65 7.25
C ASP A 40 -15.27 3.34 8.25
N LEU A 41 -15.63 4.31 9.10
CA LEU A 41 -16.63 4.16 10.15
C LEU A 41 -18.05 3.85 9.63
N ASP A 42 -18.32 4.14 8.36
CA ASP A 42 -19.58 3.78 7.68
C ASP A 42 -19.56 2.38 7.04
N ASP A 43 -18.43 1.66 7.16
CA ASP A 43 -18.29 0.30 6.67
C ASP A 43 -18.83 -0.71 7.70
N THR A 44 -20.10 -1.09 7.55
CA THR A 44 -20.78 -2.05 8.43
C THR A 44 -20.24 -3.47 8.34
N THR A 45 -19.36 -3.77 7.37
CA THR A 45 -18.73 -5.11 7.25
C THR A 45 -17.53 -5.28 8.17
N MET A 46 -16.96 -4.17 8.67
CA MET A 46 -15.87 -4.18 9.66
C MET A 46 -16.48 -4.26 11.08
N THR A 47 -17.01 -5.43 11.41
CA THR A 47 -17.68 -5.64 12.70
C THR A 47 -16.70 -5.76 13.86
N PRO A 48 -17.14 -5.45 15.11
CA PRO A 48 -16.29 -5.66 16.29
C PRO A 48 -15.72 -7.07 16.39
N GLU A 49 -16.52 -8.09 16.09
CA GLU A 49 -16.11 -9.49 16.16
C GLU A 49 -15.00 -9.82 15.16
N LEU A 50 -15.04 -9.23 13.95
CA LEU A 50 -13.99 -9.37 12.94
C LEU A 50 -12.69 -8.70 13.43
N ILE A 51 -12.80 -7.48 13.93
CA ILE A 51 -11.67 -6.69 14.45
C ILE A 51 -11.01 -7.42 15.63
N ASP A 52 -11.79 -7.88 16.59
CA ASP A 52 -11.31 -8.61 17.76
C ASP A 52 -10.61 -9.92 17.34
N SER A 53 -11.24 -10.69 16.45
CA SER A 53 -10.64 -11.93 15.94
C SER A 53 -9.32 -11.68 15.23
N ALA A 54 -9.22 -10.64 14.42
CA ALA A 54 -7.97 -10.29 13.74
C ALA A 54 -6.90 -9.82 14.73
N THR A 55 -7.27 -9.01 15.72
CA THR A 55 -6.34 -8.47 16.73
C THR A 55 -5.78 -9.58 17.66
N ILE A 56 -6.57 -10.61 17.96
CA ILE A 56 -6.10 -11.76 18.75
C ILE A 56 -5.07 -12.59 17.96
N ASN A 57 -5.25 -12.74 16.64
CA ASN A 57 -4.47 -13.67 15.83
C ASN A 57 -3.27 -13.03 15.13
N TYR A 58 -3.26 -11.70 14.96
CA TYR A 58 -2.23 -10.99 14.18
C TYR A 58 -1.75 -9.73 14.90
N PRO A 59 -0.47 -9.33 14.73
CA PRO A 59 0.05 -8.07 15.26
C PRO A 59 -0.51 -6.90 14.47
N CYS A 60 -1.70 -6.42 14.81
CA CYS A 60 -2.38 -5.36 14.10
C CYS A 60 -3.00 -4.31 15.03
N THR A 61 -3.13 -3.10 14.48
CA THR A 61 -3.86 -1.97 15.07
C THR A 61 -4.92 -1.53 14.06
N PHE A 62 -6.19 -1.48 14.50
CA PHE A 62 -7.30 -0.98 13.70
C PHE A 62 -7.62 0.46 14.08
N ILE A 63 -7.77 1.32 13.08
CA ILE A 63 -8.16 2.72 13.25
C ILE A 63 -9.33 3.04 12.31
N GLY A 64 -10.48 3.38 12.90
CA GLY A 64 -11.65 3.85 12.17
C GLY A 64 -11.53 5.32 11.84
N GLY A 65 -11.87 5.71 10.61
CA GLY A 65 -11.88 7.10 10.16
C GLY A 65 -13.11 7.45 9.35
N HIS A 66 -13.35 8.73 9.12
CA HIS A 66 -14.40 9.15 8.19
C HIS A 66 -14.01 8.82 6.74
N PRO A 67 -14.96 8.36 5.91
CA PRO A 67 -14.66 8.07 4.51
C PRO A 67 -14.43 9.38 3.73
N GLU A 68 -13.24 9.55 3.18
CA GLU A 68 -12.88 10.69 2.33
C GLU A 68 -12.51 10.22 0.92
N SER A 69 -11.33 9.60 0.78
CA SER A 69 -10.84 9.10 -0.50
C SER A 69 -9.94 7.87 -0.32
N LYS A 70 -9.69 7.15 -1.41
CA LYS A 70 -8.70 6.06 -1.40
C LYS A 70 -7.32 6.55 -0.96
N ILE A 71 -6.91 7.72 -1.41
CA ILE A 71 -5.58 8.27 -1.12
C ILE A 71 -5.47 8.71 0.34
N GLU A 72 -6.53 9.31 0.88
CA GLU A 72 -6.59 9.63 2.30
C GLU A 72 -6.46 8.36 3.15
N ALA A 73 -7.23 7.32 2.85
CA ALA A 73 -7.16 6.03 3.55
C ALA A 73 -5.76 5.37 3.48
N CYS A 74 -5.02 5.56 2.37
CA CYS A 74 -3.63 5.10 2.25
C CYS A 74 -2.66 5.89 3.13
N ASN A 75 -2.91 7.17 3.35
CA ASN A 75 -1.98 8.07 4.04
C ASN A 75 -2.23 8.22 5.53
N ARG A 76 -3.51 8.23 5.97
CA ARG A 76 -3.89 8.49 7.36
C ARG A 76 -3.26 7.48 8.34
N ASP A 77 -3.19 7.86 9.58
CA ASP A 77 -2.76 7.06 10.73
C ASP A 77 -1.25 6.74 10.80
N ILE A 78 -0.49 6.86 9.69
CA ILE A 78 0.94 6.49 9.66
C ILE A 78 1.77 7.43 10.52
N ASN A 79 1.51 8.74 10.42
CA ASN A 79 2.27 9.76 11.15
C ASN A 79 1.94 9.76 12.65
N ASP A 80 0.76 9.27 13.04
CA ASP A 80 0.29 9.17 14.42
C ASP A 80 0.59 7.81 15.06
N PHE A 81 1.10 6.85 14.27
CA PHE A 81 1.47 5.53 14.77
C PHE A 81 2.71 5.62 15.66
N THR A 82 2.55 5.29 16.93
CA THR A 82 3.59 5.42 17.96
C THR A 82 4.57 4.25 18.02
N GLY A 83 4.29 3.16 17.28
CA GLY A 83 5.17 1.99 17.19
C GLY A 83 6.42 2.27 16.36
N GLU A 84 7.51 1.56 16.68
CA GLU A 84 8.74 1.64 15.88
C GLU A 84 8.61 0.87 14.56
N TRP A 85 9.12 1.43 13.49
CA TRP A 85 9.24 0.78 12.19
C TRP A 85 10.40 1.36 11.37
N ASP A 86 10.96 0.55 10.48
CA ASP A 86 12.06 0.91 9.58
C ASP A 86 11.64 0.92 8.12
N ILE A 87 10.61 0.13 7.78
CA ILE A 87 10.13 -0.11 6.42
C ILE A 87 8.61 0.04 6.43
N LEU A 88 8.07 0.79 5.47
CA LEU A 88 6.65 0.93 5.21
C LEU A 88 6.28 0.18 3.93
N LEU A 89 5.26 -0.67 4.03
CA LEU A 89 4.66 -1.40 2.91
C LEU A 89 3.17 -1.05 2.85
N LEU A 90 2.67 -0.60 1.69
CA LEU A 90 1.23 -0.48 1.46
C LEU A 90 0.71 -1.76 0.81
N LEU A 91 -0.31 -2.36 1.41
CA LEU A 91 -1.07 -3.47 0.85
C LEU A 91 -2.54 -3.11 0.68
N SER A 92 -3.20 -3.84 -0.23
CA SER A 92 -4.65 -3.88 -0.39
C SER A 92 -5.14 -5.32 -0.45
N ASP A 93 -6.44 -5.51 -0.38
CA ASP A 93 -7.09 -6.82 -0.34
C ASP A 93 -6.96 -7.64 -1.64
N ASP A 94 -6.55 -7.00 -2.74
CA ASP A 94 -6.27 -7.60 -4.04
C ASP A 94 -4.76 -7.84 -4.31
N MET A 95 -3.89 -7.57 -3.34
CA MET A 95 -2.44 -7.86 -3.41
C MET A 95 -2.10 -9.18 -2.73
N ILE A 96 -2.06 -10.26 -3.50
CA ILE A 96 -1.92 -11.64 -3.00
C ILE A 96 -0.47 -12.04 -2.88
N CYS A 97 0.00 -12.31 -1.67
CA CYS A 97 1.38 -12.74 -1.41
C CYS A 97 1.72 -14.04 -2.17
N GLN A 98 2.81 -14.02 -2.94
CA GLN A 98 3.29 -15.13 -3.77
C GLN A 98 4.57 -15.76 -3.23
N LYS A 99 5.34 -15.03 -2.41
CA LYS A 99 6.70 -15.44 -2.06
C LYS A 99 6.85 -15.63 -0.56
N LYS A 100 7.13 -16.87 -0.12
CA LYS A 100 7.51 -17.14 1.28
C LYS A 100 8.84 -16.43 1.60
N GLY A 101 8.90 -15.78 2.76
CA GLY A 101 10.06 -14.98 3.16
C GLY A 101 10.17 -13.64 2.42
N TRP A 102 9.06 -13.12 1.90
CA TRP A 102 8.95 -11.81 1.26
C TRP A 102 9.54 -10.69 2.12
N ASP A 103 9.34 -10.77 3.42
CA ASP A 103 9.82 -9.83 4.42
C ASP A 103 11.34 -9.73 4.48
N ASN A 104 12.03 -10.87 4.41
CA ASN A 104 13.50 -10.93 4.38
C ASN A 104 14.05 -10.38 3.05
N LEU A 105 13.36 -10.61 1.93
CA LEU A 105 13.76 -10.03 0.64
C LEU A 105 13.67 -8.50 0.66
N ILE A 106 12.61 -7.95 1.24
CA ILE A 106 12.45 -6.49 1.41
C ILE A 106 13.52 -5.94 2.35
N ARG A 107 13.75 -6.55 3.53
CA ARG A 107 14.79 -6.13 4.49
C ARG A 107 16.18 -6.15 3.85
N LYS A 108 16.50 -7.21 3.09
CA LYS A 108 17.77 -7.31 2.38
C LYS A 108 17.96 -6.21 1.33
N ALA A 109 16.90 -5.87 0.58
CA ALA A 109 16.95 -4.83 -0.45
C ALA A 109 17.08 -3.41 0.15
N ILE A 110 16.38 -3.12 1.25
CA ILE A 110 16.54 -1.88 2.01
C ILE A 110 17.96 -1.79 2.57
N GLY A 111 18.45 -2.84 3.24
CA GLY A 111 19.76 -2.84 3.88
C GLY A 111 19.84 -1.80 5.00
N THR A 112 21.05 -1.32 5.30
CA THR A 112 21.29 -0.34 6.37
C THR A 112 20.85 1.09 6.05
N ASP A 113 20.77 1.44 4.75
CA ASP A 113 20.29 2.74 4.31
C ASP A 113 18.79 2.67 3.99
N THR A 114 17.97 3.22 4.87
CA THR A 114 16.50 3.26 4.73
C THR A 114 15.99 4.40 3.83
N ASP A 115 16.89 5.13 3.13
CA ASP A 115 16.52 6.16 2.16
C ASP A 115 16.34 5.57 0.75
N LYS A 116 15.47 4.58 0.62
CA LYS A 116 15.19 3.84 -0.60
C LYS A 116 13.71 3.59 -0.80
N CYS A 117 13.30 3.58 -2.07
CA CYS A 117 11.98 3.17 -2.52
C CYS A 117 12.13 1.93 -3.41
N LEU A 118 11.49 0.83 -3.03
CA LEU A 118 11.57 -0.44 -3.73
C LEU A 118 10.34 -0.66 -4.61
N HIS A 119 10.58 -1.08 -5.84
CA HIS A 119 9.56 -1.54 -6.76
C HIS A 119 9.76 -3.02 -7.09
N TYR A 120 8.85 -3.86 -6.64
CA TYR A 120 8.77 -5.26 -7.06
C TYR A 120 7.70 -5.44 -8.13
N SER A 121 7.91 -6.37 -9.06
CA SER A 121 6.88 -6.70 -10.05
C SER A 121 5.60 -7.15 -9.36
N ASP A 122 4.47 -6.67 -9.87
CA ASP A 122 3.12 -7.06 -9.43
C ASP A 122 2.56 -8.29 -10.16
N GLY A 123 3.37 -8.90 -11.03
CA GLY A 123 2.99 -10.06 -11.84
C GLY A 123 2.32 -9.71 -13.18
N TYR A 124 1.98 -8.43 -13.43
CA TYR A 124 1.28 -8.01 -14.65
C TYR A 124 1.95 -6.83 -15.36
N VAL A 125 2.10 -5.68 -14.69
CA VAL A 125 2.64 -4.48 -15.34
C VAL A 125 4.15 -4.36 -15.22
N GLY A 126 4.77 -5.08 -14.28
CA GLY A 126 6.22 -5.18 -14.14
C GLY A 126 6.87 -3.81 -13.92
N ALA A 127 7.97 -3.52 -14.63
CA ALA A 127 8.73 -2.27 -14.46
C ALA A 127 7.99 -1.00 -14.93
N ARG A 128 6.84 -1.13 -15.60
CA ARG A 128 6.10 0.02 -16.16
C ARG A 128 5.44 0.90 -15.11
N LEU A 129 4.96 0.28 -14.02
CA LEU A 129 4.26 1.00 -12.95
C LEU A 129 4.50 0.33 -11.60
N GLN A 130 4.82 1.13 -10.59
CA GLN A 130 4.94 0.69 -9.21
C GLN A 130 3.56 0.69 -8.55
N THR A 131 2.84 -0.42 -8.63
CA THR A 131 1.48 -0.58 -8.09
C THR A 131 1.44 -0.78 -6.58
N MET A 132 2.61 -1.00 -5.94
CA MET A 132 2.74 -1.23 -4.51
C MET A 132 3.85 -0.36 -3.92
N TYR A 133 3.53 0.43 -2.90
CA TYR A 133 4.51 1.24 -2.21
C TYR A 133 5.31 0.41 -1.21
N ILE A 134 6.64 0.42 -1.35
CA ILE A 134 7.58 -0.13 -0.36
C ILE A 134 8.72 0.86 -0.20
N ALA A 135 8.91 1.39 1.00
CA ALA A 135 9.99 2.34 1.25
C ALA A 135 10.57 2.19 2.65
N GLY A 136 11.83 2.55 2.79
CA GLY A 136 12.45 2.70 4.10
C GLY A 136 12.04 4.00 4.79
N ARG A 137 12.20 4.05 6.11
CA ARG A 137 11.76 5.16 6.98
C ARG A 137 12.30 6.52 6.53
N LYS A 138 13.59 6.64 6.21
CA LYS A 138 14.18 7.90 5.76
C LYS A 138 13.57 8.40 4.45
N TYR A 139 13.23 7.50 3.54
CA TYR A 139 12.56 7.89 2.30
C TYR A 139 11.16 8.44 2.59
N TYR A 140 10.37 7.74 3.40
CA TYR A 140 9.03 8.20 3.81
C TYR A 140 9.06 9.56 4.50
N GLU A 141 10.01 9.79 5.39
CA GLU A 141 10.14 11.06 6.15
C GLU A 141 10.39 12.29 5.27
N ARG A 142 10.81 12.10 4.01
CA ARG A 142 10.96 13.21 3.04
C ARG A 142 9.63 13.85 2.68
N LEU A 143 8.58 13.03 2.55
CA LEU A 143 7.29 13.44 2.02
C LEU A 143 6.19 13.33 3.10
N LYS A 144 6.30 12.40 4.04
CA LYS A 144 5.36 12.07 5.11
C LYS A 144 3.98 11.64 4.61
N TYR A 145 3.93 11.11 3.39
CA TYR A 145 2.77 10.47 2.78
C TYR A 145 3.23 9.32 1.86
N ILE A 146 2.34 8.36 1.60
CA ILE A 146 2.56 7.32 0.58
C ILE A 146 2.26 7.89 -0.79
N TYR A 147 1.09 8.50 -0.94
CA TYR A 147 0.62 9.12 -2.17
C TYR A 147 0.29 10.59 -1.92
N HIS A 148 0.60 11.44 -2.89
CA HIS A 148 0.37 12.87 -2.75
C HIS A 148 -1.12 13.18 -2.52
N PRO A 149 -1.50 14.00 -1.49
CA PRO A 149 -2.89 14.17 -1.05
C PRO A 149 -3.80 14.91 -2.03
N GLN A 150 -3.27 15.47 -3.13
CA GLN A 150 -4.10 16.09 -4.16
C GLN A 150 -4.78 15.09 -5.09
N TYR A 151 -4.43 13.79 -5.03
CA TYR A 151 -5.13 12.74 -5.75
C TYR A 151 -6.30 12.20 -4.94
N THR A 152 -7.32 11.73 -5.66
CA THR A 152 -8.46 11.05 -5.03
C THR A 152 -8.32 9.54 -5.11
N SER A 153 -7.82 9.00 -6.24
CA SER A 153 -7.75 7.56 -6.45
C SER A 153 -6.63 7.09 -7.38
N LEU A 154 -6.45 7.73 -8.54
CA LEU A 154 -5.61 7.26 -9.64
C LEU A 154 -4.38 8.15 -9.85
N PHE A 155 -3.40 7.69 -10.67
CA PHE A 155 -2.17 8.41 -11.02
C PHE A 155 -1.22 8.73 -9.86
N CYS A 156 -1.61 8.49 -8.62
CA CYS A 156 -0.79 8.71 -7.43
C CYS A 156 0.45 7.80 -7.42
N ASP A 157 0.32 6.57 -7.88
CA ASP A 157 1.38 5.58 -8.06
C ASP A 157 2.34 5.96 -9.21
N ASN A 158 1.82 6.57 -10.29
CA ASN A 158 2.63 7.13 -11.35
C ASN A 158 3.54 8.25 -10.85
N GLU A 159 2.98 9.21 -10.07
CA GLU A 159 3.77 10.27 -9.45
C GLU A 159 4.80 9.69 -8.48
N GLN A 160 4.37 8.83 -7.58
CA GLN A 160 5.22 8.25 -6.55
C GLN A 160 6.45 7.55 -7.18
N MET A 161 6.25 6.76 -8.25
CA MET A 161 7.35 6.12 -8.97
C MET A 161 8.28 7.16 -9.63
N GLN A 162 7.74 8.23 -10.23
CA GLN A 162 8.56 9.26 -10.87
C GLN A 162 9.34 10.07 -9.84
N VAL A 163 8.74 10.45 -8.72
CA VAL A 163 9.41 11.12 -7.60
C VAL A 163 10.58 10.28 -7.08
N ALA A 164 10.39 8.99 -6.87
CA ALA A 164 11.46 8.10 -6.42
C ALA A 164 12.64 8.04 -7.40
N LYS A 165 12.35 8.06 -8.72
CA LYS A 165 13.37 8.11 -9.77
C LYS A 165 14.10 9.46 -9.80
N LEU A 166 13.38 10.57 -9.71
CA LEU A 166 13.97 11.93 -9.69
C LEU A 166 14.90 12.11 -8.48
N LEU A 167 14.53 11.56 -7.33
CA LEU A 167 15.35 11.58 -6.11
C LEU A 167 16.52 10.58 -6.14
N ASN A 168 16.67 9.75 -7.19
CA ASN A 168 17.66 8.68 -7.28
C ASN A 168 17.57 7.67 -6.13
N LYS A 169 16.33 7.37 -5.66
CA LYS A 169 16.06 6.45 -4.55
C LYS A 169 15.31 5.19 -4.99
N TYR A 170 14.97 5.10 -6.25
CA TYR A 170 14.21 4.02 -6.85
C TYR A 170 15.06 2.79 -7.14
N ILE A 171 14.59 1.62 -6.71
CA ILE A 171 15.22 0.32 -6.96
C ILE A 171 14.15 -0.66 -7.48
N TYR A 172 14.33 -1.15 -8.69
CA TYR A 172 13.42 -2.15 -9.30
C TYR A 172 13.95 -3.57 -9.14
N SER A 173 13.04 -4.51 -8.86
CA SER A 173 13.27 -5.95 -8.88
C SER A 173 12.16 -6.64 -9.70
N PRO A 174 12.51 -7.55 -10.65
CA PRO A 174 11.51 -8.30 -11.42
C PRO A 174 10.81 -9.41 -10.62
N VAL A 175 11.20 -9.64 -9.37
CA VAL A 175 10.59 -10.66 -8.52
C VAL A 175 9.17 -10.22 -8.16
N CYS A 176 8.19 -11.13 -8.30
CA CYS A 176 6.83 -10.90 -7.84
C CYS A 176 6.71 -11.37 -6.38
N LEU A 177 6.66 -10.43 -5.44
CA LEU A 177 6.40 -10.72 -4.03
C LEU A 177 4.89 -10.83 -3.76
N PHE A 178 4.12 -9.92 -4.35
CA PHE A 178 2.67 -9.82 -4.25
C PHE A 178 2.10 -9.65 -5.65
N LYS A 179 1.11 -10.46 -6.00
CA LYS A 179 0.43 -10.39 -7.29
C LYS A 179 -0.79 -9.48 -7.14
N HIS A 180 -0.93 -8.48 -8.00
CA HIS A 180 -2.01 -7.50 -7.94
C HIS A 180 -3.20 -7.96 -8.80
N GLU A 181 -4.14 -8.67 -8.20
CA GLU A 181 -5.33 -9.25 -8.85
C GLU A 181 -6.41 -8.19 -9.11
N HIS A 182 -6.03 -7.15 -9.86
CA HIS A 182 -6.94 -6.06 -10.22
C HIS A 182 -7.64 -6.35 -11.54
N TYR A 183 -8.90 -5.93 -11.73
CA TYR A 183 -9.70 -6.19 -12.93
C TYR A 183 -9.02 -5.72 -14.23
N SER A 184 -8.25 -4.64 -14.21
CA SER A 184 -7.49 -4.15 -15.37
C SER A 184 -6.38 -5.11 -15.81
N ASN A 185 -5.94 -5.99 -14.93
CA ASN A 185 -4.86 -6.93 -15.16
C ASN A 185 -5.37 -8.37 -15.37
N ASN A 186 -6.52 -8.71 -14.78
CA ASN A 186 -7.08 -10.05 -14.80
C ASN A 186 -8.56 -9.99 -15.19
N SER A 187 -8.89 -10.45 -16.38
CA SER A 187 -10.26 -10.46 -16.93
C SER A 187 -11.27 -11.33 -16.15
N GLN A 188 -10.79 -12.20 -15.26
CA GLN A 188 -11.65 -12.99 -14.37
C GLN A 188 -12.13 -12.19 -13.15
N VAL A 189 -11.45 -11.08 -12.82
CA VAL A 189 -11.84 -10.17 -11.74
C VAL A 189 -12.91 -9.21 -12.27
N LYS A 190 -14.09 -9.26 -11.68
CA LYS A 190 -15.18 -8.34 -12.03
C LYS A 190 -15.00 -7.01 -11.33
N MET A 191 -15.28 -5.92 -12.08
CA MET A 191 -15.30 -4.58 -11.52
C MET A 191 -16.50 -4.44 -10.56
N ASP A 192 -16.23 -4.14 -9.29
CA ASP A 192 -17.23 -3.83 -8.28
C ASP A 192 -17.58 -2.34 -8.22
N GLU A 193 -18.49 -1.94 -7.35
CA GLU A 193 -18.93 -0.55 -7.20
C GLU A 193 -17.81 0.37 -6.70
N LEU A 194 -16.93 -0.12 -5.82
CA LEU A 194 -15.79 0.65 -5.32
C LEU A 194 -14.78 0.92 -6.43
N MET A 195 -14.53 -0.07 -7.28
CA MET A 195 -13.68 0.09 -8.47
C MET A 195 -14.27 1.10 -9.46
N LYS A 196 -15.59 1.04 -9.71
CA LYS A 196 -16.28 2.03 -10.57
C LYS A 196 -16.18 3.46 -10.03
N LEU A 197 -16.36 3.61 -8.72
CA LEU A 197 -16.18 4.90 -8.05
C LEU A 197 -14.74 5.40 -8.22
N ASN A 198 -13.75 4.55 -8.01
CA ASN A 198 -12.34 4.92 -8.19
C ASN A 198 -12.03 5.37 -9.62
N GLU A 199 -12.57 4.68 -10.63
CA GLU A 199 -12.41 5.04 -12.05
C GLU A 199 -13.09 6.36 -12.42
N SER A 200 -14.15 6.76 -11.71
CA SER A 200 -14.83 8.04 -11.99
C SER A 200 -13.92 9.26 -11.80
N TYR A 201 -12.86 9.14 -10.99
CA TYR A 201 -11.88 10.21 -10.76
C TYR A 201 -10.77 10.29 -11.82
N TYR A 202 -10.79 9.43 -12.86
CA TYR A 202 -9.72 9.35 -13.86
C TYR A 202 -9.35 10.71 -14.47
N SER A 203 -10.33 11.49 -14.92
CA SER A 203 -10.07 12.77 -15.61
C SER A 203 -9.48 13.82 -14.69
N ASP A 204 -9.92 13.87 -13.43
CA ASP A 204 -9.48 14.84 -12.44
C ASP A 204 -8.07 14.53 -11.94
N ASP A 205 -7.84 13.27 -11.60
CA ASP A 205 -6.53 12.80 -11.17
C ASP A 205 -5.49 12.88 -12.29
N LYS A 206 -5.89 12.63 -13.55
CA LYS A 206 -5.02 12.84 -14.70
C LYS A 206 -4.60 14.31 -14.85
N ARG A 207 -5.55 15.27 -14.73
CA ARG A 207 -5.23 16.70 -14.75
C ARG A 207 -4.29 17.10 -13.61
N THR A 208 -4.52 16.55 -12.42
CA THR A 208 -3.64 16.75 -11.25
C THR A 208 -2.23 16.26 -11.56
N PHE A 209 -2.10 15.03 -12.08
CA PHE A 209 -0.80 14.44 -12.44
C PHE A 209 -0.06 15.29 -13.49
N GLU A 210 -0.72 15.70 -14.60
CA GLU A 210 -0.10 16.49 -15.64
C GLU A 210 0.36 17.88 -15.15
N ARG A 211 -0.41 18.49 -14.26
CA ARG A 211 -0.06 19.78 -13.64
C ARG A 211 1.16 19.60 -12.72
N ARG A 212 1.16 18.62 -11.81
CA ARG A 212 2.24 18.36 -10.88
C ARG A 212 3.53 17.95 -11.59
N LYS A 213 3.40 17.12 -12.65
CA LYS A 213 4.54 16.73 -13.48
C LYS A 213 5.22 17.93 -14.15
N ARG A 214 4.44 18.92 -14.67
CA ARG A 214 5.01 20.17 -15.23
C ARG A 214 5.78 20.99 -14.21
N ASN A 215 5.40 20.90 -12.94
CA ASN A 215 6.09 21.56 -11.83
C ASN A 215 7.14 20.66 -11.17
N ASN A 216 7.60 19.61 -11.85
CA ASN A 216 8.57 18.64 -11.32
C ASN A 216 8.15 18.07 -9.95
N PHE A 217 6.82 17.89 -9.73
CA PHE A 217 6.20 17.36 -8.50
C PHE A 217 6.53 18.18 -7.24
N ASP A 218 6.89 19.44 -7.39
CA ASP A 218 7.28 20.39 -6.34
C ASP A 218 8.54 19.96 -5.56
N LEU A 219 9.49 19.24 -6.24
CA LEU A 219 10.77 18.78 -5.71
C LEU A 219 11.86 19.86 -5.82
#